data_117ec0bf6bddd994f981d38d04642d8f
#
_entry.id   117ec0bf6bddd994f981d38d04642d8f
#
_cell.length_a   1.000
_cell.length_b   1.000
_cell.length_c   1.000
_cell.angle_alpha   90.00
_cell.angle_beta   90.00
_cell.angle_gamma   90.00
#
_symmetry.space_group_name_H-M   'P 1'
#
loop_
_entity.id
_entity.type
_entity.pdbx_description
1 polymer ?
#
loop_
_entity_poly.entity_id
_entity_poly.type
_entity_poly.pdbx_seq_one_letter_code
_entity_poly.pdbx_strand_id
1 'polypeptide(L)'
;LEDVGPAFYERVDLRLSRPVAKAEMTEFLTRRAPAEIGGEKVCDVSQRDGVKYILTDDSWLLIRPSGTEPVLRVYAEGRTQAMVKALLGYGEHVAASVV
;
A
#
# COMPACT_ATOMS: atom_id res chain seq x y z
N LEU A 1 -3.49 -2.98 21.74
CA LEU A 1 -3.00 -3.47 21.57
C LEU A 1 -2.00 -4.22 21.97
N GLU A 2 -1.55 -4.30 22.71
CA GLU A 2 -0.60 -4.97 23.21
C GLU A 2 -0.72 -6.39 23.17
N ASP A 3 -1.71 -6.90 23.18
CA ASP A 3 -1.84 -8.24 23.18
C ASP A 3 -1.98 -8.76 21.84
N VAL A 4 -1.78 -8.01 20.86
CA VAL A 4 -1.81 -8.50 19.56
C VAL A 4 -0.63 -9.35 19.32
N GLY A 5 -0.71 -10.32 18.51
CA GLY A 5 0.40 -11.15 18.20
C GLY A 5 1.48 -10.41 17.47
N PRO A 6 2.52 -11.09 17.01
CA PRO A 6 3.60 -10.43 16.30
C PRO A 6 3.11 -9.78 15.04
N ALA A 7 3.74 -8.68 14.69
CA ALA A 7 3.47 -7.98 13.44
C ALA A 7 4.74 -7.98 12.62
N PHE A 8 4.59 -8.10 11.31
CA PHE A 8 5.69 -8.09 10.38
C PHE A 8 5.61 -6.82 9.54
N TYR A 9 6.72 -6.13 9.39
CA TYR A 9 6.76 -4.86 8.70
C TYR A 9 7.83 -4.91 7.63
N GLU A 10 7.50 -4.35 6.45
CA GLU A 10 8.47 -4.30 5.38
C GLU A 10 8.25 -3.07 4.54
N ARG A 11 9.31 -2.57 3.93
CA ARG A 11 9.25 -1.41 3.06
C ARG A 11 10.00 -1.73 1.79
N VAL A 12 9.44 -1.34 0.65
CA VAL A 12 10.15 -1.47 -0.62
C VAL A 12 9.95 -0.19 -1.41
N ASP A 13 10.94 0.13 -2.25
CA ASP A 13 10.84 1.24 -3.17
C ASP A 13 10.74 0.64 -4.57
N LEU A 14 9.66 0.97 -5.28
CA LEU A 14 9.41 0.41 -6.59
C LEU A 14 9.64 1.46 -7.65
N ARG A 15 10.35 1.09 -8.71
CA ARG A 15 10.62 2.00 -9.80
C ARG A 15 9.42 2.09 -10.71
N LEU A 16 9.09 3.30 -11.10
CA LEU A 16 8.06 3.53 -12.09
C LEU A 16 8.73 3.87 -13.41
N SER A 17 8.00 3.75 -14.52
CA SER A 17 8.57 4.08 -15.82
C SER A 17 8.62 5.58 -16.03
N ARG A 18 7.86 6.35 -15.25
CA ARG A 18 7.90 7.81 -15.29
C ARG A 18 7.51 8.35 -13.94
N PRO A 19 7.91 9.59 -13.61
CA PRO A 19 7.43 10.18 -12.37
C PRO A 19 5.92 10.39 -12.42
N VAL A 20 5.25 10.19 -11.29
CA VAL A 20 3.81 10.36 -11.18
C VAL A 20 3.56 11.41 -10.11
N ALA A 21 2.73 12.40 -10.43
CA ALA A 21 2.40 13.46 -9.49
C ALA A 21 1.65 12.87 -8.30
N LYS A 22 1.88 13.48 -7.15
CA LYS A 22 1.26 13.02 -5.92
C LYS A 22 -0.26 12.99 -6.04
N ALA A 23 -0.84 14.05 -6.60
CA ALA A 23 -2.29 14.12 -6.75
C ALA A 23 -2.81 13.05 -7.68
N GLU A 24 -2.08 12.80 -8.77
CA GLU A 24 -2.48 11.76 -9.71
C GLU A 24 -2.47 10.40 -9.05
N MET A 25 -1.43 10.11 -8.29
CA MET A 25 -1.32 8.82 -7.62
C MET A 25 -2.40 8.66 -6.56
N THR A 26 -2.67 9.72 -5.80
CA THR A 26 -3.70 9.67 -4.78
C THR A 26 -5.06 9.37 -5.39
N GLU A 27 -5.37 10.03 -6.50
CA GLU A 27 -6.64 9.80 -7.15
C GLU A 27 -6.73 8.38 -7.70
N PHE A 28 -5.65 7.91 -8.31
CA PHE A 28 -5.62 6.56 -8.87
C PHE A 28 -5.85 5.51 -7.78
N LEU A 29 -5.14 5.64 -6.67
CA LEU A 29 -5.23 4.66 -5.59
C LEU A 29 -6.58 4.72 -4.89
N THR A 30 -7.16 5.91 -4.76
CA THR A 30 -8.45 6.04 -4.11
C THR A 30 -9.55 5.44 -4.97
N ARG A 31 -9.52 5.71 -6.27
CA ARG A 31 -10.53 5.18 -7.16
C ARG A 31 -10.44 3.68 -7.31
N ARG A 32 -9.24 3.13 -7.24
CA ARG A 32 -9.03 1.72 -7.47
C ARG A 32 -8.73 0.97 -6.20
N ALA A 33 -9.24 1.48 -5.08
CA ALA A 33 -9.05 0.80 -3.81
C ALA A 33 -9.62 -0.61 -3.92
N PRO A 34 -8.86 -1.64 -3.53
CA PRO A 34 -9.36 -3.01 -3.65
C PRO A 34 -10.37 -3.31 -2.56
N ALA A 35 -11.22 -4.28 -2.81
CA ALA A 35 -12.18 -4.70 -1.79
C ALA A 35 -11.47 -5.46 -0.67
N GLU A 36 -10.42 -6.19 -1.02
CA GLU A 36 -9.68 -6.96 -0.03
C GLU A 36 -8.27 -7.21 -0.52
N ILE A 37 -7.37 -7.49 0.41
CA ILE A 37 -6.00 -7.88 0.10
C ILE A 37 -5.67 -9.02 1.04
N GLY A 38 -5.15 -10.12 0.45
CA GLY A 38 -4.73 -11.25 1.26
C GLY A 38 -5.84 -11.91 2.05
N GLY A 39 -7.09 -11.76 1.60
CA GLY A 39 -8.21 -12.38 2.27
C GLY A 39 -8.87 -11.51 3.31
N GLU A 40 -8.30 -10.34 3.62
CA GLU A 40 -8.89 -9.42 4.59
C GLU A 40 -9.47 -8.21 3.87
N LYS A 41 -10.64 -7.78 4.30
CA LYS A 41 -11.29 -6.65 3.65
C LYS A 41 -10.61 -5.34 3.98
N VAL A 42 -10.57 -4.44 3.00
CA VAL A 42 -10.09 -3.08 3.22
C VAL A 42 -11.24 -2.32 3.86
N CYS A 43 -11.07 -1.93 5.11
CA CYS A 43 -12.15 -1.28 5.84
C CYS A 43 -12.00 0.24 5.91
N ASP A 44 -10.85 0.78 5.52
CA ASP A 44 -10.66 2.22 5.53
C ASP A 44 -9.58 2.60 4.55
N VAL A 45 -9.68 3.81 4.00
CA VAL A 45 -8.69 4.35 3.09
C VAL A 45 -8.37 5.76 3.57
N SER A 46 -7.12 5.99 3.94
CA SER A 46 -6.67 7.28 4.42
C SER A 46 -5.80 7.94 3.37
N GLN A 47 -5.96 9.25 3.18
CA GLN A 47 -5.22 9.99 2.17
C GLN A 47 -4.29 11.03 2.78
N ARG A 48 -3.93 10.87 4.05
CA ARG A 48 -3.16 11.90 4.70
C ARG A 48 -1.78 12.08 4.13
N ASP A 49 -1.04 10.99 3.98
CA ASP A 49 0.37 11.10 3.63
C ASP A 49 0.63 9.99 2.63
N GLY A 50 0.09 10.13 1.44
CA GLY A 50 -0.01 9.04 0.50
C GLY A 50 -1.37 8.39 0.68
N VAL A 51 -1.50 7.16 0.27
CA VAL A 51 -2.76 6.44 0.41
C VAL A 51 -2.51 5.20 1.25
N LYS A 52 -3.26 5.07 2.33
CA LYS A 52 -3.11 3.96 3.26
C LYS A 52 -4.40 3.16 3.27
N TYR A 53 -4.30 1.89 2.91
CA TYR A 53 -5.41 0.96 3.01
C TYR A 53 -5.30 0.23 4.35
N ILE A 54 -6.36 0.27 5.14
CA ILE A 54 -6.38 -0.37 6.45
C ILE A 54 -7.33 -1.55 6.36
N LEU A 55 -6.86 -2.71 6.78
CA LEU A 55 -7.60 -3.95 6.65
C LEU A 55 -8.27 -4.31 7.97
N THR A 56 -9.21 -5.24 7.90
CA THR A 56 -10.03 -5.59 9.07
C THR A 56 -9.22 -6.26 10.17
N ASP A 57 -8.06 -6.83 9.87
CA ASP A 57 -7.20 -7.43 10.88
C ASP A 57 -6.12 -6.47 11.37
N ASP A 58 -6.28 -5.18 11.07
CA ASP A 58 -5.33 -4.11 11.41
C ASP A 58 -4.06 -4.13 10.58
N SER A 59 -3.95 -5.00 9.61
CA SER A 59 -2.88 -4.91 8.63
C SER A 59 -3.09 -3.67 7.77
N TRP A 60 -2.02 -3.12 7.20
CA TRP A 60 -2.18 -1.92 6.37
C TRP A 60 -1.10 -1.86 5.31
N LEU A 61 -1.43 -1.11 4.26
CA LEU A 61 -0.52 -0.87 3.15
C LEU A 61 -0.53 0.62 2.87
N LEU A 62 0.64 1.24 2.92
CA LEU A 62 0.79 2.66 2.62
C LEU A 62 1.59 2.81 1.35
N ILE A 63 1.07 3.59 0.41
CA ILE A 63 1.73 3.83 -0.86
C ILE A 63 1.95 5.33 -1.00
N ARG A 64 3.21 5.74 -1.14
CA ARG A 64 3.60 7.15 -1.25
C ARG A 64 4.46 7.36 -2.47
N PRO A 65 4.02 8.19 -3.43
CA PRO A 65 4.91 8.54 -4.53
C PRO A 65 5.97 9.52 -4.05
N SER A 66 7.14 9.45 -4.68
CA SER A 66 8.21 10.37 -4.35
C SER A 66 7.86 11.80 -4.71
N GLY A 67 7.16 11.99 -5.81
CA GLY A 67 6.82 13.32 -6.27
C GLY A 67 7.86 13.93 -7.19
N THR A 68 9.11 13.59 -7.03
CA THR A 68 10.19 14.12 -7.87
C THR A 68 10.91 13.05 -8.65
N GLU A 69 10.84 11.81 -8.20
CA GLU A 69 11.51 10.69 -8.84
C GLU A 69 10.51 9.64 -9.25
N PRO A 70 10.81 8.83 -10.25
CA PRO A 70 9.88 7.77 -10.65
C PRO A 70 9.97 6.59 -9.69
N VAL A 71 9.65 6.84 -8.44
CA VAL A 71 9.75 5.84 -7.38
C VAL A 71 8.48 5.88 -6.56
N LEU A 72 7.96 4.70 -6.25
CA LEU A 72 6.80 4.53 -5.40
C LEU A 72 7.27 3.86 -4.13
N ARG A 73 7.07 4.51 -2.99
CA ARG A 73 7.47 3.96 -1.71
C ARG A 73 6.30 3.21 -1.11
N VAL A 74 6.52 1.95 -0.78
CA VAL A 74 5.48 1.06 -0.33
C VAL A 74 5.86 0.53 1.05
N TYR A 75 4.96 0.71 2.02
CA TYR A 75 5.17 0.25 3.38
C TYR A 75 4.03 -0.70 3.71
N ALA A 76 4.34 -1.83 4.32
CA ALA A 76 3.33 -2.82 4.63
C ALA A 76 3.57 -3.38 6.02
N GLU A 77 2.50 -3.57 6.76
CA GLU A 77 2.56 -4.25 8.03
C GLU A 77 1.41 -5.24 8.09
N GLY A 78 1.70 -6.48 8.45
CA GLY A 78 0.69 -7.51 8.50
C GLY A 78 0.87 -8.41 9.68
N ARG A 79 -0.18 -9.16 10.01
CA ARG A 79 -0.15 -10.08 11.11
C ARG A 79 0.63 -11.34 10.80
N THR A 80 0.85 -11.62 9.52
CA THR A 80 1.64 -12.77 9.10
C THR A 80 2.55 -12.32 7.96
N GLN A 81 3.58 -13.10 7.72
CA GLN A 81 4.46 -12.81 6.58
C GLN A 81 3.71 -12.98 5.27
N ALA A 82 2.77 -13.90 5.23
CA ALA A 82 1.96 -14.07 4.03
C ALA A 82 1.16 -12.81 3.73
N MET A 83 0.63 -12.15 4.77
CA MET A 83 -0.11 -10.92 4.57
C MET A 83 0.80 -9.81 4.07
N VAL A 84 2.02 -9.69 4.63
CA VAL A 84 2.96 -8.69 4.16
C VAL A 84 3.28 -8.92 2.69
N LYS A 85 3.49 -10.16 2.28
CA LYS A 85 3.76 -10.45 0.88
C LYS A 85 2.58 -10.08 -0.01
N ALA A 86 1.36 -10.34 0.45
CA ALA A 86 0.18 -9.98 -0.31
C ALA A 86 0.07 -8.47 -0.46
N LEU A 87 0.36 -7.72 0.61
CA LEU A 87 0.31 -6.27 0.55
C LEU A 87 1.36 -5.72 -0.40
N LEU A 88 2.59 -6.20 -0.29
CA LEU A 88 3.65 -5.75 -1.19
C LEU A 88 3.35 -6.14 -2.63
N GLY A 89 2.78 -7.31 -2.84
CA GLY A 89 2.39 -7.74 -4.18
C GLY A 89 1.36 -6.81 -4.79
N TYR A 90 0.43 -6.32 -3.98
CA TYR A 90 -0.55 -5.36 -4.47
C TYR A 90 0.14 -4.05 -4.85
N GLY A 91 1.11 -3.62 -4.04
CA GLY A 91 1.89 -2.42 -4.38
C GLY A 91 2.62 -2.57 -5.70
N GLU A 92 3.20 -3.73 -5.95
CA GLU A 92 3.86 -3.99 -7.22
C GLU A 92 2.88 -3.96 -8.37
N HIS A 93 1.69 -4.50 -8.16
CA HIS A 93 0.66 -4.47 -9.18
C HIS A 93 0.28 -3.03 -9.52
N VAL A 94 0.16 -2.18 -8.51
CA VAL A 94 -0.16 -0.77 -8.71
C VAL A 94 0.95 -0.09 -9.50
N ALA A 95 2.20 -0.33 -9.14
CA ALA A 95 3.32 0.29 -9.83
C ALA A 95 3.33 -0.09 -11.31
N ALA A 96 2.97 -1.33 -11.62
CA ALA A 96 2.92 -1.76 -13.00
C ALA A 96 1.72 -1.18 -13.74
N SER A 97 0.64 -0.86 -13.01
CA SER A 97 -0.60 -0.41 -13.64
C SER A 97 -0.67 1.07 -13.89
N VAL A 98 0.02 1.87 -13.07
CA VAL A 98 -0.13 3.32 -13.12
C VAL A 98 0.68 3.94 -14.25
N VAL A 99 1.58 3.23 -14.85
CA VAL A 99 2.42 3.76 -15.93
C VAL A 99 2.31 2.95 -17.19
#